data_f079f6d79d9524d6e68784a174863ba4
#
_entry.id   f079f6d79d9524d6e68784a174863ba4
#
_cell.length_a   1.000
_cell.length_b   1.000
_cell.length_c   1.000
_cell.angle_alpha   90.00
_cell.angle_beta   90.00
_cell.angle_gamma   90.00
#
_symmetry.space_group_name_H-M   'P 1'
#
loop_
_entity.id
_entity.type
_entity.pdbx_description
1 polymer ?
#
loop_
_entity_poly.entity_id
_entity_poly.type
_entity_poly.pdbx_seq_one_letter_code
_entity_poly.pdbx_strand_id
1 'polypeptide(L)'
;MSEEVVYVGSKPILAYVTAIMTSFSRNPEKVILRARGRAISSAVDAAEVTRTRFFSDLTSEISIGTEEMKGEEGRTRNVSTIEITLRKSPEAKKPSGS
;
A
#
# COMPACT_ATOMS: atom_id res chain seq x y z
N MET A 1 6.31 -10.87 13.92
CA MET A 1 5.14 -10.07 13.86
C MET A 1 5.48 -8.65 13.63
N SER A 2 5.51 -8.27 12.43
CA SER A 2 5.81 -6.89 12.15
C SER A 2 5.03 -6.45 10.94
N GLU A 3 4.61 -5.21 10.95
CA GLU A 3 4.03 -4.61 9.78
C GLU A 3 4.63 -3.24 9.62
N GLU A 4 4.75 -2.84 8.37
CA GLU A 4 5.26 -1.54 8.02
C GLU A 4 4.17 -0.79 7.29
N VAL A 5 4.07 0.50 7.53
CA VAL A 5 3.03 1.30 6.90
C VAL A 5 3.70 2.35 6.03
N VAL A 6 3.21 2.48 4.80
CA VAL A 6 3.67 3.51 3.88
C VAL A 6 2.48 4.42 3.60
N TYR A 7 2.61 5.68 3.96
CA TYR A 7 1.56 6.66 3.69
C TYR A 7 1.81 7.26 2.32
N VAL A 8 0.82 7.16 1.45
CA VAL A 8 0.94 7.62 0.07
C VAL A 8 0.27 8.96 -0.07
N GLY A 9 1.01 9.91 -0.62
CA GLY A 9 0.53 11.25 -0.84
C GLY A 9 0.84 11.72 -2.26
N SER A 10 1.52 12.84 -2.38
CA SER A 10 1.69 13.49 -3.68
C SER A 10 3.07 13.31 -4.30
N LYS A 11 3.91 12.46 -3.75
CA LYS A 11 5.22 12.21 -4.33
C LYS A 11 5.10 11.34 -5.57
N PRO A 12 6.14 11.32 -6.40
CA PRO A 12 6.14 10.43 -7.56
C PRO A 12 6.00 8.98 -7.16
N ILE A 13 5.40 8.20 -8.06
CA ILE A 13 5.11 6.78 -7.77
C ILE A 13 6.36 6.02 -7.34
N LEU A 14 7.48 6.28 -8.01
CA LEU A 14 8.70 5.53 -7.71
C LEU A 14 9.21 5.77 -6.28
N ALA A 15 8.89 6.92 -5.69
CA ALA A 15 9.26 7.14 -4.30
C ALA A 15 8.55 6.15 -3.38
N TYR A 16 7.30 5.84 -3.69
CA TYR A 16 6.56 4.88 -2.88
C TYR A 16 6.97 3.45 -3.17
N VAL A 17 7.27 3.15 -4.42
CA VAL A 17 7.79 1.83 -4.76
C VAL A 17 9.09 1.58 -3.99
N THR A 18 9.98 2.56 -3.96
CA THR A 18 11.21 2.44 -3.20
C THR A 18 10.94 2.24 -1.72
N ALA A 19 9.97 2.98 -1.18
CA ALA A 19 9.63 2.84 0.23
C ALA A 19 9.09 1.44 0.53
N ILE A 20 8.27 0.90 -0.37
CA ILE A 20 7.74 -0.45 -0.20
C ILE A 20 8.88 -1.47 -0.22
N MET A 21 9.78 -1.33 -1.17
CA MET A 21 10.91 -2.26 -1.27
C MET A 21 11.80 -2.18 -0.05
N THR A 22 12.06 -0.96 0.42
CA THR A 22 12.85 -0.78 1.63
C THR A 22 12.16 -1.41 2.83
N SER A 23 10.84 -1.26 2.91
CA SER A 23 10.08 -1.86 4.00
C SER A 23 10.20 -3.39 3.95
N PHE A 24 10.06 -3.99 2.77
CA PHE A 24 10.18 -5.44 2.66
C PHE A 24 11.58 -5.93 2.97
N SER A 25 12.60 -5.10 2.79
CA SER A 25 13.96 -5.52 3.13
C SER A 25 14.14 -5.78 4.62
N ARG A 26 13.24 -5.25 5.44
CA ARG A 26 13.27 -5.52 6.88
C ARG A 26 12.50 -6.77 7.26
N ASN A 27 12.02 -7.49 6.26
CA ASN A 27 11.37 -8.79 6.41
C ASN A 27 10.11 -8.73 7.30
N PRO A 28 9.18 -7.79 7.04
CA PRO A 28 7.96 -7.75 7.81
C PRO A 28 6.98 -8.81 7.32
N GLU A 29 5.96 -9.07 8.11
CA GLU A 29 4.88 -9.95 7.67
C GLU A 29 4.08 -9.31 6.55
N LYS A 30 3.93 -8.00 6.61
CA LYS A 30 3.14 -7.30 5.60
C LYS A 30 3.57 -5.85 5.55
N VAL A 31 3.30 -5.25 4.41
CA VAL A 31 3.48 -3.82 4.21
C VAL A 31 2.12 -3.25 3.82
N ILE A 32 1.69 -2.22 4.51
CA ILE A 32 0.38 -1.64 4.32
C ILE A 32 0.55 -0.26 3.70
N LEU A 33 -0.13 -0.04 2.58
CA LEU A 33 -0.17 1.29 1.97
C LEU A 33 -1.47 1.95 2.39
N ARG A 34 -1.39 3.18 2.83
CA ARG A 34 -2.57 3.95 3.20
C ARG A 34 -2.61 5.23 2.41
N ALA A 35 -3.78 5.52 1.86
CA ALA A 35 -3.96 6.73 1.07
C ALA A 35 -5.40 7.19 1.20
N ARG A 36 -5.59 8.46 0.94
CA ARG A 36 -6.93 9.02 0.94
C ARG A 36 -7.06 10.06 -0.17
N GLY A 37 -8.29 10.25 -0.63
CA GLY A 37 -8.57 11.25 -1.64
C GLY A 37 -7.82 11.00 -2.91
N ARG A 38 -7.17 12.02 -3.39
CA ARG A 38 -6.47 11.93 -4.67
C ARG A 38 -5.29 10.99 -4.67
N ALA A 39 -4.80 10.62 -3.49
CA ALA A 39 -3.65 9.74 -3.41
C ALA A 39 -4.02 8.28 -3.60
N ILE A 40 -5.31 7.95 -3.65
CA ILE A 40 -5.74 6.56 -3.76
C ILE A 40 -5.20 5.90 -5.02
N SER A 41 -5.30 6.59 -6.16
CA SER A 41 -4.80 6.00 -7.40
C SER A 41 -3.29 5.83 -7.36
N SER A 42 -2.58 6.74 -6.71
CA SER A 42 -1.13 6.60 -6.56
C SER A 42 -0.78 5.37 -5.72
N ALA A 43 -1.57 5.09 -4.69
CA ALA A 43 -1.33 3.90 -3.89
C ALA A 43 -1.53 2.63 -4.71
N VAL A 44 -2.59 2.60 -5.52
CA VAL A 44 -2.84 1.45 -6.40
C VAL A 44 -1.70 1.30 -7.40
N ASP A 45 -1.28 2.40 -8.00
CA ASP A 45 -0.20 2.35 -8.99
C ASP A 45 1.10 1.87 -8.35
N ALA A 46 1.43 2.38 -7.17
CA ALA A 46 2.65 1.96 -6.49
C ALA A 46 2.60 0.47 -6.16
N ALA A 47 1.46 -0.01 -5.68
CA ALA A 47 1.31 -1.42 -5.36
C ALA A 47 1.46 -2.28 -6.61
N GLU A 48 0.86 -1.87 -7.72
CA GLU A 48 0.92 -2.64 -8.95
C GLU A 48 2.30 -2.64 -9.57
N VAL A 49 3.00 -1.51 -9.55
CA VAL A 49 4.36 -1.48 -10.06
C VAL A 49 5.25 -2.40 -9.23
N THR A 50 5.10 -2.36 -7.92
CA THR A 50 5.89 -3.21 -7.04
C THR A 50 5.62 -4.68 -7.33
N ARG A 51 4.35 -5.03 -7.46
CA ARG A 51 3.95 -6.41 -7.65
C ARG A 51 4.33 -6.95 -9.01
N THR A 52 4.18 -6.14 -10.06
CA THR A 52 4.43 -6.63 -11.40
C THR A 52 5.89 -6.57 -11.80
N ARG A 53 6.68 -5.68 -11.21
CA ARG A 53 8.06 -5.50 -11.65
C ARG A 53 9.10 -6.02 -10.68
N PHE A 54 8.79 -6.07 -9.41
CA PHE A 54 9.82 -6.39 -8.42
C PHE A 54 9.48 -7.62 -7.58
N PHE A 55 8.23 -7.79 -7.20
CA PHE A 55 7.85 -8.90 -6.34
C PHE A 55 6.60 -9.57 -6.89
N SER A 56 6.77 -10.42 -7.88
CA SER A 56 5.63 -11.06 -8.53
C SER A 56 4.87 -12.00 -7.61
N ASP A 57 5.43 -12.31 -6.46
CA ASP A 57 4.83 -13.22 -5.51
C ASP A 57 3.98 -12.51 -4.45
N LEU A 58 3.79 -11.20 -4.58
CA LEU A 58 2.99 -10.49 -3.60
C LEU A 58 1.51 -10.72 -3.83
N THR A 59 0.79 -10.88 -2.72
CA THR A 59 -0.67 -10.82 -2.75
C THR A 59 -1.09 -9.49 -2.16
N SER A 60 -2.27 -9.04 -2.53
CA SER A 60 -2.79 -7.79 -2.02
C SER A 60 -4.20 -7.98 -1.50
N GLU A 61 -4.48 -7.33 -0.39
CA GLU A 61 -5.82 -7.23 0.17
C GLU A 61 -6.17 -5.76 0.25
N ILE A 62 -7.38 -5.42 -0.14
CA ILE A 62 -7.77 -4.03 -0.24
C ILE A 62 -8.95 -3.78 0.69
N SER A 63 -8.85 -2.72 1.46
CA SER A 63 -9.94 -2.27 2.28
C SER A 63 -10.19 -0.80 1.95
N ILE A 64 -11.43 -0.46 1.76
CA ILE A 64 -11.79 0.94 1.48
C ILE A 64 -12.69 1.45 2.60
N GLY A 65 -12.68 2.76 2.74
CA GLY A 65 -13.49 3.38 3.78
C GLY A 65 -13.66 4.85 3.52
N THR A 66 -14.21 5.50 4.51
CA THR A 66 -14.46 6.94 4.45
C THR A 66 -13.99 7.54 5.76
N GLU A 67 -13.29 8.65 5.65
CA GLU A 67 -12.81 9.38 6.79
C GLU A 67 -13.45 10.75 6.81
N GLU A 68 -13.89 11.17 7.97
CA GLU A 68 -14.46 12.49 8.11
C GLU A 68 -13.34 13.47 8.46
N MET A 69 -13.22 14.51 7.65
CA MET A 69 -12.18 15.50 7.84
C MET A 69 -12.83 16.81 8.26
N LYS A 70 -12.33 17.40 9.33
CA LYS A 70 -12.82 18.70 9.73
C LYS A 70 -12.05 19.76 8.97
N GLY A 71 -12.79 20.59 8.28
CA GLY A 71 -12.24 21.74 7.61
C GLY A 71 -12.34 22.97 8.46
N GLU A 72 -12.00 24.09 7.85
CA GLU A 72 -12.11 25.37 8.51
C GLU A 72 -13.58 25.70 8.76
N GLU A 73 -13.82 26.49 9.77
CA GLU A 73 -15.16 26.98 10.12
C GLU A 73 -16.11 25.85 10.53
N GLY A 74 -15.55 24.75 11.04
CA GLY A 74 -16.39 23.70 11.56
C GLY A 74 -17.05 22.83 10.51
N ARG A 75 -16.75 23.03 9.24
CA ARG A 75 -17.30 22.20 8.19
C ARG A 75 -16.59 20.87 8.16
N THR A 76 -17.34 19.83 7.89
CA THR A 76 -16.77 18.51 7.73
C THR A 76 -17.00 18.05 6.30
N ARG A 77 -16.10 17.20 5.82
CA ARG A 77 -16.30 16.56 4.54
C ARG A 77 -15.80 15.14 4.63
N ASN A 78 -16.35 14.31 3.81
CA ASN A 78 -15.95 12.91 3.78
C ASN A 78 -14.91 12.70 2.70
N VAL A 79 -13.87 11.95 3.05
CA VAL A 79 -12.78 11.66 2.14
C VAL A 79 -12.68 10.16 2.04
N SER A 80 -12.65 9.63 0.83
CA SER A 80 -12.47 8.20 0.61
C SER A 80 -11.07 7.78 1.00
N THR A 81 -10.95 6.59 1.56
CA THR A 81 -9.65 6.04 1.97
C THR A 81 -9.47 4.67 1.39
N ILE A 82 -8.21 4.27 1.26
CA ILE A 82 -7.86 2.92 0.85
C ILE A 82 -6.70 2.42 1.70
N GLU A 83 -6.74 1.14 1.97
CA GLU A 83 -5.65 0.47 2.66
C GLU A 83 -5.32 -0.77 1.84
N ILE A 84 -4.10 -0.87 1.36
CA ILE A 84 -3.65 -1.98 0.55
C ILE A 84 -2.61 -2.73 1.36
N THR A 85 -2.92 -3.96 1.71
CA THR A 85 -2.00 -4.80 2.49
C THR A 85 -1.30 -5.75 1.53
N LEU A 86 0.02 -5.63 1.48
CA LEU A 86 0.85 -6.45 0.61
C LEU A 86 1.57 -7.49 1.47
N ARG A 87 1.49 -8.75 1.04
CA ARG A 87 2.17 -9.85 1.72
C ARG A 87 2.86 -10.71 0.69
N LYS A 88 3.98 -11.27 1.10
CA LYS A 88 4.60 -12.28 0.27
C LYS A 88 3.78 -13.56 0.41
N SER A 89 3.39 -14.11 -0.71
CA SER A 89 2.61 -15.33 -0.69
C SER A 89 3.45 -16.47 -0.13
N PRO A 90 2.94 -17.26 0.81
CA PRO A 90 3.67 -18.43 1.27
C PRO A 90 4.01 -19.37 0.15
N GLU A 91 3.16 -19.45 -0.87
CA GLU A 91 3.39 -20.33 -1.99
C GLU A 91 4.51 -19.86 -2.89
N ALA A 92 4.78 -18.55 -2.88
CA ALA A 92 5.87 -18.03 -3.69
C ALA A 92 7.23 -18.45 -3.16
N LYS A 93 7.30 -18.90 -1.92
CA LYS A 93 8.55 -19.38 -1.35
C LYS A 93 8.81 -20.85 -1.69
N LYS A 94 7.81 -21.53 -2.23
CA LYS A 94 7.99 -22.92 -2.61
C LYS A 94 8.66 -23.00 -3.96
N PRO A 95 9.40 -24.06 -4.19
CA PRO A 95 9.99 -24.23 -5.51
C PRO A 95 8.92 -24.22 -6.59
N SER A 96 9.31 -23.71 -7.72
CA SER A 96 8.41 -23.67 -8.86
C SER A 96 7.92 -25.07 -9.18
N GLY A 97 6.67 -25.19 -9.44
CA GLY A 97 6.09 -26.47 -9.77
C GLY A 97 5.62 -27.27 -8.58
N SER A 98 5.78 -26.72 -7.41
CA SER A 98 5.32 -27.42 -6.23
C SER A 98 4.19 -26.67 -5.58
#